data_1164734d70b43c459f55d7a5c673d7ed
#
_entry.id   1164734d70b43c459f55d7a5c673d7ed
#
_cell.length_a   1.000
_cell.length_b   1.000
_cell.length_c   1.000
_cell.angle_alpha   90.00
_cell.angle_beta   90.00
_cell.angle_gamma   90.00
#
_symmetry.space_group_name_H-M   'P 1'
#
loop_
_entity.id
_entity.type
_entity.pdbx_description
1 polymer ?
#
loop_
_entity_poly.entity_id
_entity_poly.type
_entity_poly.pdbx_seq_one_letter_code
_entity_poly.pdbx_strand_id
1 'polypeptide(L)'
;MGKLDVSKSPGPDEMHPRILKELIEEVSEPLAMIFEKSWQTGEIPEDWKRANIVPIYKKGNKNNPGNYRPVSLTSVPGKIMEQVIKEIICKHLEGNKVIGNSQHGFVKNKSCQTNLIAFFDKITSLVDKGEAVDVIYLDFSKAFDTVSHDILIDKLGK
;
A
#
# COMPACT_ATOMS: atom_id res chain seq x y z
N MET A 1 13.53 1.28 -10.53
CA MET A 1 14.23 2.38 -9.83
C MET A 1 14.00 3.77 -10.44
N GLY A 2 13.92 3.96 -11.76
CA GLY A 2 13.76 5.29 -12.39
C GLY A 2 12.56 6.13 -11.92
N LYS A 3 11.54 5.52 -11.30
CA LYS A 3 10.36 6.17 -10.73
C LYS A 3 10.50 6.55 -9.24
N LEU A 4 11.69 6.43 -8.64
CA LEU A 4 11.90 6.80 -7.24
C LEU A 4 11.64 8.29 -7.01
N ASP A 5 10.82 8.57 -6.00
CA ASP A 5 10.58 9.94 -5.53
C ASP A 5 11.72 10.37 -4.61
N VAL A 6 12.57 11.22 -5.12
CA VAL A 6 13.76 11.73 -4.43
C VAL A 6 13.47 12.68 -3.27
N SER A 7 12.21 13.10 -3.10
CA SER A 7 11.78 13.94 -1.98
C SER A 7 11.45 13.14 -0.72
N LYS A 8 11.38 11.80 -0.82
CA LYS A 8 11.05 10.92 0.29
C LYS A 8 12.23 10.79 1.26
N SER A 9 11.90 10.68 2.55
CA SER A 9 12.89 10.43 3.60
C SER A 9 13.43 9.00 3.54
N PRO A 10 14.71 8.78 3.92
CA PRO A 10 15.29 7.45 4.05
C PRO A 10 14.68 6.68 5.21
N GLY A 11 14.92 5.37 5.23
CA GLY A 11 14.62 4.48 6.36
C GLY A 11 15.77 4.44 7.38
N PRO A 12 15.76 3.42 8.28
CA PRO A 12 16.81 3.23 9.28
C PRO A 12 18.20 2.96 8.70
N ASP A 13 18.25 2.48 7.45
CA ASP A 13 19.49 2.21 6.69
C ASP A 13 20.14 3.49 6.13
N GLU A 14 19.51 4.64 6.33
CA GLU A 14 19.96 5.95 5.84
C GLU A 14 20.18 6.04 4.32
N MET A 15 19.75 5.04 3.57
CA MET A 15 19.85 5.03 2.11
C MET A 15 18.83 6.00 1.50
N HIS A 16 19.33 7.18 1.13
CA HIS A 16 18.46 8.21 0.55
C HIS A 16 18.06 7.88 -0.89
N PRO A 17 16.77 8.06 -1.28
CA PRO A 17 16.30 7.70 -2.62
C PRO A 17 17.06 8.42 -3.75
N ARG A 18 17.58 9.63 -3.52
CA ARG A 18 18.40 10.36 -4.50
C ARG A 18 19.70 9.61 -4.81
N ILE A 19 20.39 9.06 -3.80
CA ILE A 19 21.63 8.30 -4.00
C ILE A 19 21.36 7.08 -4.88
N LEU A 20 20.31 6.31 -4.55
CA LEU A 20 19.92 5.15 -5.34
C LEU A 20 19.50 5.48 -6.78
N LYS A 21 18.93 6.67 -6.99
CA LYS A 21 18.55 7.13 -8.32
C LYS A 21 19.74 7.59 -9.16
N GLU A 22 20.69 8.30 -8.56
CA GLU A 22 21.91 8.78 -9.26
C GLU A 22 22.85 7.61 -9.60
N LEU A 23 22.91 6.59 -8.72
CA LEU A 23 23.78 5.42 -8.90
C LEU A 23 23.03 4.20 -9.45
N ILE A 24 21.96 4.43 -10.21
CA ILE A 24 21.05 3.35 -10.63
C ILE A 24 21.77 2.27 -11.45
N GLU A 25 22.73 2.63 -12.28
CA GLU A 25 23.44 1.67 -13.14
C GLU A 25 24.34 0.76 -12.30
N GLU A 26 25.02 1.31 -11.30
CA GLU A 26 25.95 0.57 -10.43
C GLU A 26 25.24 -0.26 -9.36
N VAL A 27 24.09 0.21 -8.83
CA VAL A 27 23.41 -0.47 -7.71
C VAL A 27 22.34 -1.45 -8.17
N SER A 28 21.93 -1.43 -9.44
CA SER A 28 20.84 -2.29 -9.93
C SER A 28 21.20 -3.77 -9.85
N GLU A 29 22.37 -4.15 -10.28
CA GLU A 29 22.83 -5.55 -10.26
C GLU A 29 23.03 -6.08 -8.82
N PRO A 30 23.78 -5.40 -7.93
CA PRO A 30 23.88 -5.80 -6.53
C PRO A 30 22.54 -5.93 -5.82
N LEU A 31 21.61 -4.99 -6.05
CA LEU A 31 20.28 -5.07 -5.45
C LEU A 31 19.47 -6.24 -5.99
N ALA A 32 19.54 -6.51 -7.30
CA ALA A 32 18.88 -7.67 -7.89
C ALA A 32 19.38 -8.98 -7.28
N MET A 33 20.69 -9.11 -7.06
CA MET A 33 21.27 -10.28 -6.39
C MET A 33 20.77 -10.44 -4.95
N ILE A 34 20.65 -9.34 -4.19
CA ILE A 34 20.11 -9.36 -2.82
C ILE A 34 18.63 -9.75 -2.84
N PHE A 35 17.84 -9.20 -3.76
CA PHE A 35 16.42 -9.54 -3.90
C PHE A 35 16.22 -11.00 -4.26
N GLU A 36 16.99 -11.52 -5.21
CA GLU A 36 16.93 -12.92 -5.61
C GLU A 36 17.30 -13.85 -4.45
N LYS A 37 18.40 -13.57 -3.74
CA LYS A 37 18.80 -14.34 -2.57
C LYS A 37 17.71 -14.29 -1.48
N SER A 38 17.19 -13.12 -1.16
CA SER A 38 16.11 -12.95 -0.18
C SER A 38 14.87 -13.75 -0.56
N TRP A 39 14.51 -13.75 -1.85
CA TRP A 39 13.38 -14.53 -2.35
C TRP A 39 13.59 -16.05 -2.25
N GLN A 40 14.78 -16.53 -2.58
CA GLN A 40 15.13 -17.95 -2.55
C GLN A 40 15.23 -18.51 -1.12
N THR A 41 15.79 -17.72 -0.19
CA THR A 41 16.03 -18.18 1.18
C THR A 41 14.88 -17.86 2.14
N GLY A 42 13.97 -16.95 1.77
CA GLY A 42 12.96 -16.40 2.68
C GLY A 42 13.55 -15.46 3.74
N GLU A 43 14.84 -15.15 3.68
CA GLU A 43 15.52 -14.25 4.61
C GLU A 43 15.49 -12.82 4.10
N ILE A 44 15.14 -11.88 4.98
CA ILE A 44 15.10 -10.46 4.68
C ILE A 44 16.19 -9.75 5.49
N PRO A 45 16.98 -8.83 4.89
CA PRO A 45 17.95 -8.03 5.62
C PRO A 45 17.34 -7.33 6.85
N GLU A 46 18.06 -7.33 7.96
CA GLU A 46 17.53 -6.81 9.24
C GLU A 46 17.09 -5.33 9.15
N ASP A 47 17.80 -4.51 8.39
CA ASP A 47 17.46 -3.10 8.22
C ASP A 47 16.12 -2.90 7.49
N TRP A 48 15.68 -3.88 6.69
CA TRP A 48 14.39 -3.80 5.99
C TRP A 48 13.22 -4.19 6.89
N LYS A 49 13.47 -4.89 8.00
CA LYS A 49 12.48 -5.25 9.01
C LYS A 49 12.20 -4.11 9.99
N ARG A 50 12.97 -3.03 9.95
CA ARG A 50 12.89 -1.89 10.86
C ARG A 50 12.28 -0.68 10.17
N ALA A 51 11.68 0.21 10.95
CA ALA A 51 11.18 1.49 10.48
C ALA A 51 11.38 2.58 11.53
N ASN A 52 11.68 3.78 11.08
CA ASN A 52 11.58 4.98 11.90
C ASN A 52 10.11 5.45 11.88
N ILE A 53 9.50 5.60 13.05
CA ILE A 53 8.11 6.04 13.16
C ILE A 53 8.04 7.56 13.35
N VAL A 54 7.34 8.23 12.43
CA VAL A 54 7.07 9.67 12.49
C VAL A 54 5.60 9.89 12.78
N PRO A 55 5.24 10.53 13.92
CA PRO A 55 3.86 10.85 14.25
C PRO A 55 3.38 12.06 13.45
N ILE A 56 2.32 11.89 12.64
CA ILE A 56 1.68 12.99 11.92
C ILE A 56 0.36 13.33 12.61
N TYR A 57 0.23 14.59 13.05
CA TYR A 57 -0.99 15.08 13.68
C TYR A 57 -2.19 14.98 12.73
N LYS A 58 -3.30 14.44 13.25
CA LYS A 58 -4.55 14.23 12.49
C LYS A 58 -5.60 15.27 12.85
N LYS A 59 -6.00 15.35 14.13
CA LYS A 59 -7.04 16.24 14.64
C LYS A 59 -7.14 16.15 16.18
N GLY A 60 -7.81 17.13 16.81
CA GLY A 60 -8.11 17.09 18.25
C GLY A 60 -7.04 17.74 19.11
N ASN A 61 -6.88 17.29 20.35
CA ASN A 61 -5.88 17.82 21.26
C ASN A 61 -4.49 17.26 20.90
N LYS A 62 -3.51 18.15 20.68
CA LYS A 62 -2.13 17.78 20.31
C LYS A 62 -1.38 17.01 21.42
N ASN A 63 -1.82 17.12 22.67
CA ASN A 63 -1.22 16.41 23.80
C ASN A 63 -1.68 14.94 23.89
N ASN A 64 -2.64 14.53 23.06
CA ASN A 64 -3.12 13.15 23.04
C ASN A 64 -2.46 12.36 21.90
N PRO A 65 -1.64 11.35 22.20
CA PRO A 65 -0.98 10.52 21.19
C PRO A 65 -1.95 9.82 20.20
N GLY A 66 -3.18 9.52 20.63
CA GLY A 66 -4.22 8.94 19.78
C GLY A 66 -4.68 9.84 18.63
N ASN A 67 -4.32 11.13 18.66
CA ASN A 67 -4.63 12.11 17.61
C ASN A 67 -3.55 12.20 16.53
N TYR A 68 -2.57 11.30 16.55
CA TYR A 68 -1.51 11.21 15.57
C TYR A 68 -1.62 9.92 14.74
N ARG A 69 -1.20 9.99 13.48
CA ARG A 69 -1.00 8.83 12.62
C ARG A 69 0.48 8.45 12.65
N PRO A 70 0.84 7.22 12.99
CA PRO A 70 2.21 6.75 12.79
C PRO A 70 2.47 6.58 11.30
N VAL A 71 3.56 7.15 10.80
CA VAL A 71 4.07 6.92 9.46
C VAL A 71 5.39 6.18 9.57
N SER A 72 5.46 5.00 8.99
CA SER A 72 6.66 4.16 9.00
C SER A 72 7.58 4.55 7.85
N LEU A 73 8.78 5.01 8.17
CA LEU A 73 9.86 5.23 7.22
C LEU A 73 10.70 3.96 7.17
N THR A 74 10.39 3.09 6.21
CA THR A 74 11.12 1.84 5.97
C THR A 74 12.25 2.04 4.96
N SER A 75 13.14 1.07 4.85
CA SER A 75 14.24 1.02 3.87
C SER A 75 13.77 1.29 2.44
N VAL A 76 14.50 2.11 1.69
CA VAL A 76 14.17 2.38 0.29
C VAL A 76 14.45 1.17 -0.61
N PRO A 77 15.56 0.42 -0.47
CA PRO A 77 15.75 -0.85 -1.15
C PRO A 77 14.63 -1.85 -0.90
N GLY A 78 14.19 -1.98 0.37
CA GLY A 78 13.05 -2.83 0.72
C GLY A 78 11.77 -2.45 -0.03
N LYS A 79 11.45 -1.15 -0.11
CA LYS A 79 10.31 -0.65 -0.90
C LYS A 79 10.42 -0.95 -2.40
N ILE A 80 11.61 -0.97 -2.95
CA ILE A 80 11.82 -1.35 -4.36
C ILE A 80 11.46 -2.82 -4.57
N MET A 81 11.90 -3.71 -3.68
CA MET A 81 11.52 -5.12 -3.71
C MET A 81 10.00 -5.31 -3.58
N GLU A 82 9.40 -4.67 -2.58
CA GLU A 82 7.94 -4.68 -2.38
C GLU A 82 7.18 -4.20 -3.63
N GLN A 83 7.69 -3.17 -4.31
CA GLN A 83 7.07 -2.67 -5.54
C GLN A 83 7.10 -3.70 -6.66
N VAL A 84 8.20 -4.44 -6.83
CA VAL A 84 8.32 -5.53 -7.82
C VAL A 84 7.31 -6.64 -7.52
N ILE A 85 7.25 -7.08 -6.26
CA ILE A 85 6.29 -8.12 -5.83
C ILE A 85 4.85 -7.65 -6.05
N LYS A 86 4.55 -6.42 -5.64
CA LYS A 86 3.23 -5.81 -5.82
C LYS A 86 2.80 -5.78 -7.30
N GLU A 87 3.70 -5.43 -8.21
CA GLU A 87 3.37 -5.38 -9.65
C GLU A 87 2.98 -6.77 -10.19
N ILE A 88 3.66 -7.82 -9.74
CA ILE A 88 3.36 -9.20 -10.12
C ILE A 88 1.99 -9.61 -9.56
N ILE A 89 1.74 -9.38 -8.27
CA ILE A 89 0.47 -9.70 -7.61
C ILE A 89 -0.68 -8.94 -8.29
N CYS A 90 -0.54 -7.63 -8.50
CA CYS A 90 -1.58 -6.84 -9.14
C CYS A 90 -1.90 -7.34 -10.55
N LYS A 91 -0.88 -7.68 -11.34
CA LYS A 91 -1.07 -8.25 -12.68
C LYS A 91 -1.85 -9.57 -12.64
N HIS A 92 -1.55 -10.43 -11.67
CA HIS A 92 -2.28 -11.70 -11.47
C HIS A 92 -3.75 -11.45 -11.08
N LEU A 93 -3.99 -10.56 -10.11
CA LEU A 93 -5.35 -10.23 -9.65
C LEU A 93 -6.21 -9.59 -10.76
N GLU A 94 -5.62 -8.70 -11.57
CA GLU A 94 -6.29 -8.08 -12.71
C GLU A 94 -6.59 -9.12 -13.79
N GLY A 95 -5.63 -9.96 -14.15
CA GLY A 95 -5.77 -11.01 -15.18
C GLY A 95 -6.87 -12.04 -14.85
N ASN A 96 -7.00 -12.40 -13.59
CA ASN A 96 -8.00 -13.35 -13.10
C ASN A 96 -9.31 -12.69 -12.62
N LYS A 97 -9.46 -11.37 -12.76
CA LYS A 97 -10.64 -10.60 -12.33
C LYS A 97 -11.04 -10.87 -10.86
N VAL A 98 -10.07 -11.08 -10.00
CA VAL A 98 -10.29 -11.37 -8.57
C VAL A 98 -10.89 -10.18 -7.83
N ILE A 99 -10.53 -8.96 -8.26
CA ILE A 99 -11.04 -7.73 -7.66
C ILE A 99 -12.37 -7.37 -8.33
N GLY A 100 -13.42 -7.30 -7.52
CA GLY A 100 -14.77 -6.96 -7.99
C GLY A 100 -14.86 -5.53 -8.53
N ASN A 101 -15.80 -5.29 -9.46
CA ASN A 101 -15.99 -3.99 -10.10
C ASN A 101 -16.37 -2.86 -9.13
N SER A 102 -16.97 -3.19 -7.99
CA SER A 102 -17.34 -2.25 -6.93
C SER A 102 -16.15 -1.78 -6.07
N GLN A 103 -14.99 -2.45 -6.16
CA GLN A 103 -13.79 -2.04 -5.46
C GLN A 103 -13.16 -0.82 -6.14
N HIS A 104 -13.04 0.29 -5.43
CA HIS A 104 -12.41 1.52 -5.91
C HIS A 104 -11.09 1.84 -5.20
N GLY A 105 -10.98 1.54 -3.90
CA GLY A 105 -9.75 1.74 -3.15
C GLY A 105 -8.61 0.87 -3.66
N PHE A 106 -7.41 1.46 -3.83
CA PHE A 106 -6.19 0.78 -4.28
C PHE A 106 -6.25 0.13 -5.67
N VAL A 107 -7.25 0.44 -6.48
CA VAL A 107 -7.40 -0.07 -7.85
C VAL A 107 -6.92 0.98 -8.85
N LYS A 108 -6.13 0.56 -9.84
CA LYS A 108 -5.63 1.42 -10.91
C LYS A 108 -6.79 2.04 -11.70
N ASN A 109 -6.67 3.32 -12.06
CA ASN A 109 -7.66 4.10 -12.80
C ASN A 109 -9.01 4.31 -12.07
N LYS A 110 -9.11 3.97 -10.78
CA LYS A 110 -10.24 4.30 -9.92
C LYS A 110 -9.86 5.37 -8.89
N SER A 111 -10.82 6.15 -8.45
CA SER A 111 -10.62 7.26 -7.50
C SER A 111 -11.81 7.38 -6.54
N CYS A 112 -11.69 8.24 -5.53
CA CYS A 112 -12.83 8.60 -4.68
C CYS A 112 -13.98 9.18 -5.49
N GLN A 113 -13.67 9.95 -6.54
CA GLN A 113 -14.68 10.55 -7.41
C GLN A 113 -15.43 9.49 -8.21
N THR A 114 -14.74 8.52 -8.82
CA THR A 114 -15.40 7.41 -9.53
C THR A 114 -16.24 6.54 -8.59
N ASN A 115 -15.84 6.40 -7.34
CA ASN A 115 -16.62 5.70 -6.32
C ASN A 115 -17.94 6.43 -6.01
N LEU A 116 -17.86 7.74 -5.77
CA LEU A 116 -19.04 8.57 -5.50
C LEU A 116 -20.01 8.58 -6.69
N ILE A 117 -19.50 8.72 -7.91
CA ILE A 117 -20.34 8.69 -9.12
C ILE A 117 -21.08 7.33 -9.20
N ALA A 118 -20.38 6.22 -9.08
CA ALA A 118 -20.98 4.89 -9.15
C ALA A 118 -22.03 4.66 -8.03
N PHE A 119 -21.77 5.20 -6.84
CA PHE A 119 -22.69 5.13 -5.71
C PHE A 119 -23.97 5.93 -6.00
N PHE A 120 -23.85 7.20 -6.39
CA PHE A 120 -25.01 8.05 -6.66
C PHE A 120 -25.82 7.56 -7.86
N ASP A 121 -25.18 7.12 -8.93
CA ASP A 121 -25.83 6.57 -10.11
C ASP A 121 -26.72 5.37 -9.73
N LYS A 122 -26.17 4.46 -8.90
CA LYS A 122 -26.95 3.31 -8.40
C LYS A 122 -28.12 3.74 -7.53
N ILE A 123 -27.91 4.66 -6.58
CA ILE A 123 -28.99 5.13 -5.69
C ILE A 123 -30.09 5.83 -6.46
N THR A 124 -29.73 6.75 -7.36
CA THR A 124 -30.68 7.49 -8.18
C THR A 124 -31.51 6.52 -9.03
N SER A 125 -30.87 5.53 -9.65
CA SER A 125 -31.58 4.52 -10.45
C SER A 125 -32.60 3.70 -9.65
N LEU A 126 -32.36 3.42 -8.36
CA LEU A 126 -33.30 2.72 -7.50
C LEU A 126 -34.46 3.64 -7.06
N VAL A 127 -34.14 4.87 -6.67
CA VAL A 127 -35.14 5.87 -6.28
C VAL A 127 -36.07 6.21 -7.44
N ASP A 128 -35.58 6.35 -8.67
CA ASP A 128 -36.39 6.62 -9.87
C ASP A 128 -37.35 5.48 -10.19
N LYS A 129 -37.02 4.25 -9.73
CA LYS A 129 -37.94 3.09 -9.83
C LYS A 129 -38.96 3.03 -8.70
N GLY A 130 -38.93 3.98 -7.75
CA GLY A 130 -39.76 3.99 -6.56
C GLY A 130 -39.34 3.00 -5.47
N GLU A 131 -38.12 2.47 -5.54
CA GLU A 131 -37.60 1.55 -4.52
C GLU A 131 -37.09 2.34 -3.30
N ALA A 132 -37.39 1.86 -2.08
CA ALA A 132 -36.80 2.39 -0.86
C ALA A 132 -35.33 1.94 -0.74
N VAL A 133 -34.44 2.86 -0.36
CA VAL A 133 -33.01 2.59 -0.27
C VAL A 133 -32.50 2.93 1.11
N ASP A 134 -31.98 1.93 1.83
CA ASP A 134 -31.23 2.09 3.06
C ASP A 134 -29.72 2.04 2.78
N VAL A 135 -28.96 3.00 3.29
CA VAL A 135 -27.50 3.08 3.12
C VAL A 135 -26.81 2.87 4.46
N ILE A 136 -26.02 1.80 4.56
CA ILE A 136 -25.24 1.48 5.73
C ILE A 136 -23.76 1.68 5.42
N TYR A 137 -23.11 2.59 6.16
CA TYR A 137 -21.67 2.83 6.07
C TYR A 137 -20.93 2.00 7.12
N LEU A 138 -20.01 1.15 6.66
CA LEU A 138 -19.14 0.38 7.53
C LEU A 138 -17.70 0.88 7.37
N ASP A 139 -17.01 1.10 8.50
CA ASP A 139 -15.61 1.52 8.53
C ASP A 139 -14.81 0.65 9.49
N PHE A 140 -13.61 0.25 9.08
CA PHE A 140 -12.71 -0.54 9.91
C PHE A 140 -11.88 0.38 10.81
N SER A 141 -11.95 0.15 12.12
CA SER A 141 -11.05 0.78 13.06
C SER A 141 -9.64 0.21 12.92
N LYS A 142 -8.65 1.06 12.68
CA LYS A 142 -7.23 0.67 12.55
C LYS A 142 -7.02 -0.48 11.53
N ALA A 143 -7.63 -0.36 10.35
CA ALA A 143 -7.70 -1.44 9.36
C ALA A 143 -6.34 -2.11 9.05
N PHE A 144 -5.24 -1.34 8.97
CA PHE A 144 -3.91 -1.89 8.70
C PHE A 144 -3.22 -2.50 9.93
N ASP A 145 -3.59 -2.07 11.13
CA ASP A 145 -2.97 -2.54 12.37
C ASP A 145 -3.64 -3.81 12.93
N THR A 146 -4.84 -4.13 12.45
CA THR A 146 -5.68 -5.24 12.96
C THR A 146 -5.82 -6.41 12.02
N VAL A 147 -5.21 -6.35 10.83
CA VAL A 147 -5.23 -7.47 9.87
C VAL A 147 -4.38 -8.62 10.41
N SER A 148 -4.97 -9.81 10.50
CA SER A 148 -4.21 -11.04 10.79
C SER A 148 -3.35 -11.42 9.58
N HIS A 149 -2.04 -11.44 9.75
CA HIS A 149 -1.10 -11.81 8.69
C HIS A 149 -1.28 -13.28 8.28
N ASP A 150 -1.59 -14.18 9.22
CA ASP A 150 -1.81 -15.60 8.92
C ASP A 150 -3.00 -15.80 7.98
N ILE A 151 -4.13 -15.11 8.26
CA ILE A 151 -5.31 -15.15 7.38
C ILE A 151 -5.00 -14.55 6.01
N LEU A 152 -4.19 -13.49 5.96
CA LEU A 152 -3.79 -12.86 4.70
C LEU A 152 -2.95 -13.81 3.85
N ILE A 153 -1.97 -14.47 4.46
CA ILE A 153 -1.09 -15.43 3.77
C ILE A 153 -1.86 -16.64 3.28
N ASP A 154 -2.75 -17.18 4.11
CA ASP A 154 -3.65 -18.26 3.71
C ASP A 154 -4.52 -17.92 2.48
N LYS A 155 -4.98 -16.68 2.41
CA LYS A 155 -5.77 -16.20 1.26
C LYS A 155 -4.93 -16.00 -0.01
N LEU A 156 -3.66 -15.66 0.14
CA LEU A 156 -2.74 -15.51 -1.00
C LEU A 156 -2.25 -16.85 -1.53
N GLY A 157 -2.27 -17.90 -0.70
CA GLY A 157 -1.87 -19.26 -1.08
C GLY A 157 -2.97 -20.10 -1.73
N LYS A 158 -4.19 -19.61 -1.77
CA LYS A 158 -5.37 -20.23 -2.42
C LYS A 158 -5.64 -19.61 -3.78
#